data_2ca2fd90e5edbd9b12aed23e7c2f7c21
#
_entry.id   2ca2fd90e5edbd9b12aed23e7c2f7c21
#
_cell.length_a   1.000
_cell.length_b   1.000
_cell.length_c   1.000
_cell.angle_alpha   90.00
_cell.angle_beta   90.00
_cell.angle_gamma   90.00
#
_symmetry.space_group_name_H-M   'P 1'
#
loop_
_entity.id
_entity.type
_entity.pdbx_description
1 polymer ?
#
loop_
_entity_poly.entity_id
_entity_poly.type
_entity_poly.pdbx_seq_one_letter_code
_entity_poly.pdbx_strand_id
1 'polypeptide(L)'
;MSRKPVFVAATAVGFMLALATTALAAPVPVQPGMATVDKFLPSSACTCHTPLVEQWSPSMHAQAIVDPVFLAKVAQAQAEVGDEVTIFCRRCHSPIGNMTNDFNGTKSEVAGEGVTCMFCHQIVGISGLPGNTSQLLEPDLTRRAQLKEPTAPHPAVYSELHEKAEVCGACHNVDHPTNGAHLESSYTEWAEGPYAAEGIVCQDCHMSREAGFVGPSPGKAAPNGAQRDNIYAMTFVGANVAQGPADQSKKLLQSAATVEMDLGDIVAPSTTASFTVTITNKGAGHYLPTGLTEVREMWLHVYAEAEDGTVTEIGERRFGTVMKDAEGNHPAEMWMAVAVESDDRIPPRESVSETYAFAMPADAERATVVAVLNYRSISDELAQKAGVENPVTEMASARTPVFASEEAKKGEPASEDTATPAPESASEVPWWLIVAGALVAGLVALYAVRTFRTKA
;
A
#
# COMPACT_ATOMS: atom_id res chain seq x y z
N MET A 1 -36.79 -32.05 -89.53
CA MET A 1 -36.61 -30.72 -89.00
C MET A 1 -36.27 -30.82 -87.51
N SER A 2 -34.97 -30.82 -87.23
CA SER A 2 -34.44 -31.02 -85.87
C SER A 2 -34.07 -29.63 -85.28
N ARG A 3 -34.71 -29.25 -84.16
CA ARG A 3 -34.36 -28.03 -83.45
C ARG A 3 -33.36 -28.41 -82.30
N LYS A 4 -32.17 -27.85 -82.36
CA LYS A 4 -31.14 -27.97 -81.32
C LYS A 4 -31.43 -26.90 -80.19
N PRO A 5 -31.30 -27.25 -78.92
CA PRO A 5 -31.40 -26.22 -77.83
C PRO A 5 -30.06 -25.48 -77.68
N VAL A 6 -30.15 -24.16 -77.55
CA VAL A 6 -29.03 -23.23 -77.18
C VAL A 6 -28.93 -23.22 -75.70
N PHE A 7 -27.78 -23.67 -75.12
CA PHE A 7 -27.44 -23.46 -73.69
C PHE A 7 -26.77 -22.11 -73.52
N VAL A 8 -27.41 -21.22 -72.75
CA VAL A 8 -26.80 -19.98 -72.26
C VAL A 8 -26.13 -20.30 -70.96
N ALA A 9 -24.81 -20.22 -70.88
CA ALA A 9 -24.02 -20.37 -69.70
C ALA A 9 -24.01 -18.99 -68.99
N ALA A 10 -24.67 -18.87 -67.83
CA ALA A 10 -24.56 -17.72 -66.95
C ALA A 10 -23.35 -17.87 -66.01
N THR A 11 -22.29 -17.12 -66.23
CA THR A 11 -21.13 -17.02 -65.37
C THR A 11 -21.47 -16.09 -64.18
N ALA A 12 -21.73 -16.66 -63.02
CA ALA A 12 -21.85 -15.92 -61.75
C ALA A 12 -20.43 -15.65 -61.23
N VAL A 13 -19.99 -14.39 -61.31
CA VAL A 13 -18.79 -13.89 -60.62
C VAL A 13 -19.13 -13.64 -59.19
N GLY A 14 -18.80 -14.58 -58.31
CA GLY A 14 -18.90 -14.40 -56.87
C GLY A 14 -17.77 -13.51 -56.36
N PHE A 15 -18.12 -12.29 -55.96
CA PHE A 15 -17.22 -11.40 -55.23
C PHE A 15 -17.15 -11.88 -53.76
N MET A 16 -16.10 -12.65 -53.41
CA MET A 16 -15.78 -12.95 -52.01
C MET A 16 -15.19 -11.68 -51.35
N LEU A 17 -16.00 -10.96 -50.60
CA LEU A 17 -15.51 -9.98 -49.64
C LEU A 17 -14.81 -10.73 -48.49
N ALA A 18 -13.50 -10.78 -48.51
CA ALA A 18 -12.71 -11.22 -47.38
C ALA A 18 -12.81 -10.13 -46.29
N LEU A 19 -13.70 -10.29 -45.37
CA LEU A 19 -13.69 -9.57 -44.07
C LEU A 19 -12.43 -10.01 -43.32
N ALA A 20 -11.36 -9.23 -43.43
CA ALA A 20 -10.23 -9.34 -42.54
C ALA A 20 -10.71 -8.95 -41.13
N THR A 21 -11.17 -9.91 -40.37
CA THR A 21 -11.32 -9.75 -38.92
C THR A 21 -9.90 -9.62 -38.37
N THR A 22 -9.50 -8.39 -38.01
CA THR A 22 -8.33 -8.19 -37.15
C THR A 22 -8.70 -8.88 -35.85
N ALA A 23 -8.21 -10.11 -35.65
CA ALA A 23 -8.28 -10.75 -34.35
C ALA A 23 -7.47 -9.85 -33.40
N LEU A 24 -8.16 -9.14 -32.52
CA LEU A 24 -7.51 -8.50 -31.37
C LEU A 24 -6.81 -9.63 -30.63
N ALA A 25 -5.50 -9.49 -30.43
CA ALA A 25 -4.74 -10.46 -29.65
C ALA A 25 -5.38 -10.52 -28.25
N ALA A 26 -5.60 -11.75 -27.76
CA ALA A 26 -6.13 -11.91 -26.41
C ALA A 26 -5.14 -11.31 -25.39
N PRO A 27 -5.64 -10.68 -24.31
CA PRO A 27 -4.79 -10.19 -23.24
C PRO A 27 -3.90 -11.29 -22.67
N VAL A 28 -2.63 -10.99 -22.41
CA VAL A 28 -1.65 -11.98 -21.92
C VAL A 28 -1.00 -11.49 -20.62
N PRO A 29 -0.62 -12.43 -19.71
CA PRO A 29 0.13 -12.09 -18.51
C PRO A 29 1.48 -11.44 -18.83
N VAL A 30 1.99 -10.63 -17.88
CA VAL A 30 3.31 -10.01 -18.01
C VAL A 30 4.40 -11.06 -18.12
N GLN A 31 5.16 -11.00 -19.22
CA GLN A 31 6.28 -11.91 -19.45
C GLN A 31 7.39 -11.23 -20.27
N PRO A 32 8.64 -11.74 -20.19
CA PRO A 32 9.76 -11.21 -20.95
C PRO A 32 9.50 -11.14 -22.46
N GLY A 33 9.85 -10.01 -23.08
CA GLY A 33 9.82 -9.87 -24.54
C GLY A 33 8.44 -9.82 -25.20
N MET A 34 7.37 -9.64 -24.41
CA MET A 34 6.00 -9.64 -24.95
C MET A 34 5.62 -8.37 -25.71
N ALA A 35 6.40 -7.29 -25.58
CA ALA A 35 6.10 -6.01 -26.20
C ALA A 35 7.37 -5.28 -26.68
N THR A 36 7.18 -4.28 -27.54
CA THR A 36 8.21 -3.37 -27.98
C THR A 36 8.06 -2.01 -27.31
N VAL A 37 9.17 -1.27 -27.15
CA VAL A 37 9.22 0.01 -26.42
C VAL A 37 8.24 1.06 -26.96
N ASP A 38 7.96 1.06 -28.29
CA ASP A 38 7.03 1.98 -28.93
C ASP A 38 5.57 1.90 -28.44
N LYS A 39 5.24 0.84 -27.67
CA LYS A 39 3.94 0.67 -27.01
C LYS A 39 3.80 1.45 -25.70
N PHE A 40 4.88 2.04 -25.23
CA PHE A 40 4.92 2.73 -23.95
C PHE A 40 5.50 4.14 -24.10
N LEU A 41 4.83 5.13 -23.53
CA LEU A 41 5.35 6.47 -23.44
C LEU A 41 5.97 6.68 -22.05
N PRO A 42 7.11 7.39 -21.96
CA PRO A 42 7.67 7.76 -20.67
C PRO A 42 6.74 8.73 -19.94
N SER A 43 6.85 8.78 -18.62
CA SER A 43 6.04 9.64 -17.77
C SER A 43 6.20 11.12 -18.09
N SER A 44 7.37 11.53 -18.61
CA SER A 44 7.65 12.88 -19.15
C SER A 44 6.72 13.29 -20.29
N ALA A 45 6.11 12.35 -21.02
CA ALA A 45 5.13 12.62 -22.06
C ALA A 45 3.73 12.97 -21.54
N CYS A 46 3.46 12.78 -20.24
CA CYS A 46 2.15 13.03 -19.62
C CYS A 46 1.96 14.52 -19.25
N THR A 47 2.27 15.44 -20.15
CA THR A 47 2.36 16.89 -19.91
C THR A 47 1.05 17.55 -19.47
N CYS A 48 -0.12 16.96 -19.77
CA CYS A 48 -1.41 17.41 -19.28
C CYS A 48 -1.68 16.98 -17.82
N HIS A 49 -0.93 16.01 -17.30
CA HIS A 49 -1.08 15.43 -15.96
C HIS A 49 0.08 15.82 -15.04
N THR A 50 0.74 16.95 -15.29
CA THR A 50 1.92 17.41 -14.52
C THR A 50 1.77 17.26 -13.01
N PRO A 51 0.66 17.66 -12.36
CA PRO A 51 0.52 17.49 -10.92
C PRO A 51 0.53 16.03 -10.45
N LEU A 52 0.06 15.08 -11.27
CA LEU A 52 0.09 13.66 -10.95
C LEU A 52 1.48 13.06 -11.20
N VAL A 53 2.20 13.52 -12.22
CA VAL A 53 3.59 13.14 -12.49
C VAL A 53 4.50 13.63 -11.37
N GLU A 54 4.32 14.87 -10.89
CA GLU A 54 5.04 15.43 -9.74
C GLU A 54 4.80 14.66 -8.44
N GLN A 55 3.61 14.12 -8.24
CA GLN A 55 3.30 13.23 -7.10
C GLN A 55 3.95 11.85 -7.25
N TRP A 56 3.94 11.28 -8.46
CA TRP A 56 4.48 9.96 -8.75
C TRP A 56 6.02 9.95 -8.70
N SER A 57 6.67 10.97 -9.22
CA SER A 57 8.13 11.01 -9.38
C SER A 57 8.93 10.72 -8.10
N PRO A 58 8.57 11.23 -6.90
CA PRO A 58 9.27 10.88 -5.65
C PRO A 58 8.77 9.56 -5.02
N SER A 59 7.79 8.88 -5.60
CA SER A 59 7.24 7.65 -5.03
C SER A 59 8.18 6.46 -5.19
N MET A 60 8.03 5.45 -4.32
CA MET A 60 8.77 4.19 -4.46
C MET A 60 8.40 3.40 -5.72
N HIS A 61 7.25 3.66 -6.34
CA HIS A 61 6.92 3.10 -7.66
C HIS A 61 7.85 3.65 -8.75
N ALA A 62 8.09 4.95 -8.76
CA ALA A 62 9.03 5.56 -9.71
C ALA A 62 10.48 5.12 -9.46
N GLN A 63 10.84 4.87 -8.21
CA GLN A 63 12.19 4.48 -7.80
C GLN A 63 12.44 2.97 -7.84
N ALA A 64 11.42 2.15 -8.10
CA ALA A 64 11.43 0.71 -7.86
C ALA A 64 12.60 -0.05 -8.50
N ILE A 65 13.08 0.35 -9.69
CA ILE A 65 14.19 -0.30 -10.39
C ILE A 65 15.57 0.25 -9.99
N VAL A 66 15.61 1.47 -9.47
CA VAL A 66 16.85 2.16 -9.11
C VAL A 66 17.08 2.25 -7.61
N ASP A 67 16.14 1.78 -6.80
CA ASP A 67 16.23 1.74 -5.34
C ASP A 67 17.49 0.98 -4.91
N PRO A 68 18.42 1.61 -4.15
CA PRO A 68 19.66 0.98 -3.70
C PRO A 68 19.43 -0.29 -2.86
N VAL A 69 18.35 -0.34 -2.08
CA VAL A 69 18.00 -1.52 -1.27
C VAL A 69 17.59 -2.68 -2.16
N PHE A 70 16.72 -2.42 -3.14
CA PHE A 70 16.35 -3.41 -4.15
C PHE A 70 17.57 -3.93 -4.91
N LEU A 71 18.44 -3.04 -5.36
CA LEU A 71 19.65 -3.41 -6.11
C LEU A 71 20.62 -4.23 -5.25
N ALA A 72 20.79 -3.91 -3.96
CA ALA A 72 21.62 -4.68 -3.04
C ALA A 72 21.06 -6.11 -2.83
N LYS A 73 19.74 -6.25 -2.62
CA LYS A 73 19.09 -7.56 -2.44
C LYS A 73 19.10 -8.38 -3.73
N VAL A 74 18.86 -7.78 -4.90
CA VAL A 74 18.94 -8.47 -6.19
C VAL A 74 20.37 -8.95 -6.48
N ALA A 75 21.40 -8.14 -6.19
CA ALA A 75 22.78 -8.55 -6.38
C ALA A 75 23.15 -9.74 -5.46
N GLN A 76 22.67 -9.74 -4.23
CA GLN A 76 22.86 -10.86 -3.31
C GLN A 76 22.16 -12.12 -3.83
N ALA A 77 20.89 -12.03 -4.15
CA ALA A 77 20.11 -13.15 -4.69
C ALA A 77 20.73 -13.73 -5.97
N GLN A 78 21.18 -12.86 -6.88
CA GLN A 78 21.87 -13.27 -8.10
C GLN A 78 23.15 -14.06 -7.83
N ALA A 79 23.93 -13.64 -6.83
CA ALA A 79 25.15 -14.34 -6.44
C ALA A 79 24.87 -15.72 -5.80
N GLU A 80 23.76 -15.88 -5.08
CA GLU A 80 23.41 -17.11 -4.36
C GLU A 80 22.64 -18.11 -5.20
N VAL A 81 21.67 -17.66 -6.03
CA VAL A 81 20.75 -18.54 -6.78
C VAL A 81 20.70 -18.29 -8.28
N GLY A 82 21.50 -17.36 -8.81
CA GLY A 82 21.67 -17.10 -10.24
C GLY A 82 20.71 -16.07 -10.83
N ASP A 83 20.77 -15.90 -12.18
CA ASP A 83 20.16 -14.77 -12.89
C ASP A 83 18.63 -14.83 -12.97
N GLU A 84 18.02 -16.00 -12.89
CA GLU A 84 16.57 -16.16 -13.05
C GLU A 84 15.77 -15.42 -11.98
N VAL A 85 16.30 -15.34 -10.75
CA VAL A 85 15.68 -14.60 -9.67
C VAL A 85 15.57 -13.10 -9.98
N THR A 86 16.57 -12.55 -10.69
CA THR A 86 16.55 -11.12 -11.06
C THR A 86 15.43 -10.80 -12.04
N ILE A 87 15.12 -11.72 -12.95
CA ILE A 87 13.99 -11.60 -13.89
C ILE A 87 12.68 -11.61 -13.13
N PHE A 88 12.53 -12.52 -12.15
CA PHE A 88 11.34 -12.60 -11.31
C PHE A 88 11.09 -11.28 -10.54
N CYS A 89 12.09 -10.78 -9.84
CA CYS A 89 11.99 -9.51 -9.10
C CYS A 89 11.58 -8.33 -9.99
N ARG A 90 12.18 -8.25 -11.19
CA ARG A 90 11.94 -7.14 -12.13
C ARG A 90 10.57 -7.16 -12.79
N ARG A 91 9.80 -8.24 -12.71
CA ARG A 91 8.40 -8.25 -13.16
C ARG A 91 7.55 -7.21 -12.45
N CYS A 92 7.81 -6.98 -11.15
CA CYS A 92 7.14 -5.96 -10.35
C CYS A 92 7.91 -4.64 -10.36
N HIS A 93 9.25 -4.68 -10.24
CA HIS A 93 10.08 -3.48 -10.06
C HIS A 93 10.41 -2.71 -11.34
N SER A 94 10.31 -3.34 -12.52
CA SER A 94 10.36 -2.71 -13.84
C SER A 94 9.57 -3.55 -14.84
N PRO A 95 8.23 -3.54 -14.75
CA PRO A 95 7.40 -4.39 -15.58
C PRO A 95 7.55 -4.10 -17.08
N ILE A 96 7.70 -2.84 -17.49
CA ILE A 96 7.96 -2.48 -18.89
C ILE A 96 9.37 -2.95 -19.30
N GLY A 97 10.36 -2.79 -18.46
CA GLY A 97 11.71 -3.31 -18.70
C GLY A 97 11.70 -4.83 -18.89
N ASN A 98 10.92 -5.54 -18.08
CA ASN A 98 10.72 -6.99 -18.25
C ASN A 98 10.07 -7.31 -19.60
N MET A 99 8.96 -6.65 -19.95
CA MET A 99 8.24 -6.88 -21.19
C MET A 99 9.02 -6.55 -22.45
N THR A 100 10.00 -5.64 -22.38
CA THR A 100 10.81 -5.19 -23.52
C THR A 100 12.21 -5.81 -23.55
N ASN A 101 12.53 -6.75 -22.64
CA ASN A 101 13.87 -7.33 -22.44
C ASN A 101 14.94 -6.28 -22.11
N ASP A 102 14.53 -5.20 -21.45
CA ASP A 102 15.42 -4.19 -20.88
C ASP A 102 15.47 -4.33 -19.35
N PHE A 103 15.91 -5.49 -18.88
CA PHE A 103 15.87 -5.88 -17.48
C PHE A 103 16.57 -4.92 -16.51
N ASN A 104 17.51 -4.12 -16.99
CA ASN A 104 18.23 -3.15 -16.17
C ASN A 104 17.68 -1.72 -16.30
N GLY A 105 16.67 -1.49 -17.15
CA GLY A 105 16.09 -0.18 -17.39
C GLY A 105 17.07 0.84 -17.99
N THR A 106 18.04 0.37 -18.79
CA THR A 106 19.14 1.20 -19.32
C THR A 106 19.06 1.49 -20.80
N LYS A 107 18.18 0.80 -21.53
CA LYS A 107 18.04 0.92 -22.99
C LYS A 107 16.94 1.89 -23.41
N SER A 108 15.98 2.15 -22.51
CA SER A 108 14.88 3.08 -22.76
C SER A 108 14.51 3.83 -21.48
N GLU A 109 14.10 5.09 -21.61
CA GLU A 109 13.64 5.93 -20.51
C GLU A 109 12.52 5.23 -19.71
N VAL A 110 11.48 4.75 -20.40
CA VAL A 110 10.30 4.16 -19.76
C VAL A 110 10.60 2.87 -18.98
N ALA A 111 11.60 2.09 -19.38
CA ALA A 111 12.02 0.89 -18.64
C ALA A 111 12.80 1.25 -17.36
N GLY A 112 13.48 2.42 -17.36
CA GLY A 112 14.19 2.95 -16.20
C GLY A 112 13.32 3.66 -15.17
N GLU A 113 12.04 3.89 -15.46
CA GLU A 113 11.11 4.61 -14.59
C GLU A 113 10.40 3.72 -13.54
N GLY A 114 10.78 2.46 -13.38
CA GLY A 114 10.13 1.55 -12.41
C GLY A 114 8.70 1.19 -12.80
N VAL A 115 7.74 1.43 -11.90
CA VAL A 115 6.30 1.19 -12.15
C VAL A 115 5.66 2.48 -12.65
N THR A 116 5.43 2.55 -13.96
CA THR A 116 5.07 3.79 -14.67
C THR A 116 3.56 3.97 -14.82
N CYS A 117 3.16 5.20 -15.19
CA CYS A 117 1.78 5.51 -15.57
C CYS A 117 1.29 4.57 -16.68
N MET A 118 2.11 4.36 -17.72
CA MET A 118 1.74 3.53 -18.88
C MET A 118 1.53 2.08 -18.52
N PHE A 119 2.31 1.52 -17.60
CA PHE A 119 2.11 0.14 -17.16
C PHE A 119 0.73 -0.04 -16.54
N CYS A 120 0.42 0.72 -15.47
CA CYS A 120 -0.86 0.62 -14.77
C CYS A 120 -2.05 0.86 -15.71
N HIS A 121 -1.97 1.89 -16.58
CA HIS A 121 -3.07 2.26 -17.47
C HIS A 121 -3.23 1.37 -18.72
N GLN A 122 -2.41 0.31 -18.88
CA GLN A 122 -2.57 -0.72 -19.90
C GLN A 122 -3.08 -2.06 -19.34
N ILE A 123 -3.27 -2.18 -18.03
CA ILE A 123 -3.85 -3.37 -17.40
C ILE A 123 -5.33 -3.48 -17.79
N VAL A 124 -5.72 -4.63 -18.31
CA VAL A 124 -7.09 -4.92 -18.78
C VAL A 124 -7.79 -5.99 -17.94
N GLY A 125 -7.05 -6.73 -17.12
CA GLY A 125 -7.58 -7.80 -16.29
C GLY A 125 -6.54 -8.38 -15.35
N ILE A 126 -6.97 -9.35 -14.57
CA ILE A 126 -6.13 -10.17 -13.69
C ILE A 126 -6.36 -11.63 -14.06
N SER A 127 -5.30 -12.41 -14.16
CA SER A 127 -5.35 -13.84 -14.46
C SER A 127 -5.37 -14.67 -13.18
N GLY A 128 -6.52 -15.22 -12.83
CA GLY A 128 -6.68 -16.01 -11.61
C GLY A 128 -6.69 -15.16 -10.33
N LEU A 129 -6.04 -15.63 -9.28
CA LEU A 129 -5.87 -14.87 -8.04
C LEU A 129 -4.82 -13.77 -8.24
N PRO A 130 -5.01 -12.58 -7.66
CA PRO A 130 -4.00 -11.54 -7.67
C PRO A 130 -2.71 -12.01 -7.00
N GLY A 131 -1.58 -11.81 -7.68
CA GLY A 131 -0.25 -12.19 -7.19
C GLY A 131 0.72 -12.50 -8.33
N ASN A 132 2.02 -12.50 -8.04
CA ASN A 132 3.10 -12.91 -8.94
C ASN A 132 3.02 -12.31 -10.37
N THR A 133 2.62 -11.05 -10.48
CA THR A 133 2.41 -10.35 -11.77
C THR A 133 1.31 -10.95 -12.63
N SER A 134 0.17 -11.25 -12.01
CA SER A 134 -1.02 -11.80 -12.68
C SER A 134 -1.78 -10.81 -13.57
N GLN A 135 -1.28 -9.58 -13.78
CA GLN A 135 -1.88 -8.61 -14.68
C GLN A 135 -1.94 -9.12 -16.10
N LEU A 136 -3.10 -8.96 -16.75
CA LEU A 136 -3.28 -9.09 -18.18
C LEU A 136 -3.15 -7.73 -18.83
N LEU A 137 -2.32 -7.62 -19.86
CA LEU A 137 -2.07 -6.35 -20.55
C LEU A 137 -2.48 -6.40 -22.01
N GLU A 138 -2.89 -5.23 -22.50
CA GLU A 138 -2.94 -4.91 -23.92
C GLU A 138 -1.95 -3.76 -24.17
N PRO A 139 -0.71 -4.05 -24.60
CA PRO A 139 0.29 -3.03 -24.90
C PRO A 139 -0.11 -2.20 -26.11
N ASP A 140 -0.91 -1.17 -25.87
CA ASP A 140 -1.37 -0.21 -26.87
C ASP A 140 -1.27 1.23 -26.28
N LEU A 141 -1.76 2.22 -26.98
CA LEU A 141 -1.77 3.60 -26.49
C LEU A 141 -3.09 3.99 -25.81
N THR A 142 -3.99 3.05 -25.53
CA THR A 142 -5.24 3.29 -24.81
C THR A 142 -5.00 3.33 -23.30
N ARG A 143 -5.51 4.37 -22.64
CA ARG A 143 -5.44 4.53 -21.18
C ARG A 143 -6.72 4.04 -20.55
N ARG A 144 -6.60 3.17 -19.55
CA ARG A 144 -7.69 2.61 -18.79
C ARG A 144 -7.69 3.21 -17.39
N ALA A 145 -8.84 3.74 -16.96
CA ALA A 145 -8.98 4.40 -15.67
C ALA A 145 -10.44 4.46 -15.23
N GLN A 146 -10.69 5.10 -14.11
CA GLN A 146 -11.98 5.14 -13.40
C GLN A 146 -13.03 6.07 -14.04
N LEU A 147 -12.68 6.92 -15.00
CA LEU A 147 -13.65 7.83 -15.61
C LEU A 147 -14.55 7.07 -16.59
N LYS A 148 -15.87 7.03 -16.32
CA LYS A 148 -16.84 6.27 -17.12
C LYS A 148 -17.00 6.81 -18.55
N GLU A 149 -16.91 8.13 -18.72
CA GLU A 149 -17.04 8.80 -20.02
C GLU A 149 -15.81 9.69 -20.25
N PRO A 150 -14.62 9.08 -20.54
CA PRO A 150 -13.41 9.85 -20.68
C PRO A 150 -13.43 10.72 -21.94
N THR A 151 -13.13 12.00 -21.78
CA THR A 151 -12.84 12.93 -22.89
C THR A 151 -11.37 13.35 -22.76
N ALA A 152 -10.52 12.84 -23.63
CA ALA A 152 -9.08 13.06 -23.60
C ALA A 152 -8.51 13.23 -25.03
N PRO A 153 -7.36 13.89 -25.21
CA PRO A 153 -6.68 13.99 -26.51
C PRO A 153 -5.99 12.68 -26.95
N HIS A 154 -6.05 11.65 -26.15
CA HIS A 154 -5.53 10.30 -26.41
C HIS A 154 -6.65 9.26 -26.24
N PRO A 155 -6.53 8.04 -26.78
CA PRO A 155 -7.48 6.97 -26.51
C PRO A 155 -7.59 6.71 -25.01
N ALA A 156 -8.81 6.68 -24.49
CA ALA A 156 -9.09 6.43 -23.07
C ALA A 156 -10.41 5.67 -22.94
N VAL A 157 -10.46 4.71 -22.01
CA VAL A 157 -11.64 3.91 -21.71
C VAL A 157 -11.80 3.73 -20.20
N TYR A 158 -13.04 3.57 -19.77
CA TYR A 158 -13.35 3.19 -18.39
C TYR A 158 -12.86 1.77 -18.09
N SER A 159 -12.34 1.58 -16.90
CA SER A 159 -11.95 0.28 -16.37
C SER A 159 -12.35 0.18 -14.91
N GLU A 160 -13.31 -0.69 -14.63
CA GLU A 160 -13.74 -1.02 -13.26
C GLU A 160 -12.60 -1.63 -12.42
N LEU A 161 -11.66 -2.33 -13.06
CA LEU A 161 -10.50 -2.91 -12.38
C LEU A 161 -9.67 -1.85 -11.63
N HIS A 162 -9.57 -0.62 -12.17
CA HIS A 162 -8.81 0.45 -11.55
C HIS A 162 -9.52 1.07 -10.31
N GLU A 163 -10.73 0.64 -10.02
CA GLU A 163 -11.46 0.95 -8.77
C GLU A 163 -11.27 -0.15 -7.71
N LYS A 164 -10.54 -1.24 -8.03
CA LYS A 164 -10.42 -2.44 -7.20
C LYS A 164 -9.01 -2.66 -6.68
N ALA A 165 -8.90 -3.33 -5.54
CA ALA A 165 -7.61 -3.69 -4.93
C ALA A 165 -6.79 -4.69 -5.75
N GLU A 166 -7.43 -5.48 -6.62
CA GLU A 166 -6.80 -6.51 -7.43
C GLU A 166 -5.71 -5.96 -8.35
N VAL A 167 -5.84 -4.70 -8.80
CA VAL A 167 -4.80 -4.05 -9.61
C VAL A 167 -3.48 -3.90 -8.83
N CYS A 168 -3.57 -3.68 -7.52
CA CYS A 168 -2.43 -3.59 -6.60
C CYS A 168 -1.94 -4.99 -6.21
N GLY A 169 -2.87 -5.87 -5.85
CA GLY A 169 -2.62 -7.23 -5.41
C GLY A 169 -1.83 -8.07 -6.41
N ALA A 170 -1.94 -7.77 -7.70
CA ALA A 170 -1.18 -8.47 -8.72
C ALA A 170 0.36 -8.35 -8.56
N CYS A 171 0.86 -7.34 -7.84
CA CYS A 171 2.27 -7.20 -7.44
C CYS A 171 2.45 -7.31 -5.91
N HIS A 172 1.47 -6.84 -5.13
CA HIS A 172 1.53 -6.85 -3.66
C HIS A 172 0.89 -8.12 -3.06
N ASN A 173 1.23 -9.26 -3.67
CA ASN A 173 0.96 -10.61 -3.20
C ASN A 173 1.92 -11.55 -3.92
N VAL A 174 2.98 -11.97 -3.23
CA VAL A 174 4.10 -12.66 -3.85
C VAL A 174 4.34 -13.99 -3.17
N ASP A 175 4.21 -15.06 -3.95
CA ASP A 175 4.60 -16.40 -3.58
C ASP A 175 5.93 -16.76 -4.23
N HIS A 176 6.74 -17.55 -3.54
CA HIS A 176 7.99 -18.05 -4.10
C HIS A 176 7.72 -18.84 -5.39
N PRO A 177 8.39 -18.53 -6.53
CA PRO A 177 7.97 -18.99 -7.85
C PRO A 177 8.11 -20.50 -8.06
N THR A 178 8.88 -21.21 -7.24
CA THR A 178 9.13 -22.66 -7.41
C THR A 178 8.46 -23.52 -6.36
N ASN A 179 8.21 -23.00 -5.16
CA ASN A 179 7.66 -23.80 -4.06
C ASN A 179 6.37 -23.22 -3.44
N GLY A 180 5.98 -22.00 -3.83
CA GLY A 180 4.73 -21.38 -3.37
C GLY A 180 4.75 -20.85 -1.94
N ALA A 181 5.91 -20.72 -1.29
CA ALA A 181 6.00 -20.09 0.01
C ALA A 181 5.54 -18.62 -0.07
N HIS A 182 4.71 -18.19 0.88
CA HIS A 182 4.19 -16.83 0.92
C HIS A 182 5.30 -15.87 1.36
N LEU A 183 5.76 -15.01 0.44
CA LEU A 183 6.82 -14.01 0.70
C LEU A 183 6.23 -12.65 1.05
N GLU A 184 5.18 -12.25 0.37
CA GLU A 184 4.42 -11.03 0.61
C GLU A 184 2.93 -11.32 0.45
N SER A 185 2.11 -10.99 1.44
CA SER A 185 0.69 -11.34 1.47
C SER A 185 -0.23 -10.15 1.69
N SER A 186 0.23 -8.92 1.42
CA SER A 186 -0.53 -7.69 1.72
C SER A 186 -1.93 -7.68 1.12
N TYR A 187 -2.09 -8.19 -0.12
CA TYR A 187 -3.41 -8.30 -0.74
C TYR A 187 -4.28 -9.36 -0.05
N THR A 188 -3.74 -10.55 0.23
CA THR A 188 -4.49 -11.63 0.90
C THR A 188 -4.92 -11.20 2.30
N GLU A 189 -4.03 -10.57 3.07
CA GLU A 189 -4.30 -10.03 4.41
C GLU A 189 -5.46 -9.03 4.39
N TRP A 190 -5.48 -8.14 3.38
CA TRP A 190 -6.58 -7.20 3.16
C TRP A 190 -7.85 -7.91 2.71
N ALA A 191 -7.78 -8.83 1.75
CA ALA A 191 -8.95 -9.49 1.16
C ALA A 191 -9.71 -10.34 2.17
N GLU A 192 -9.00 -10.95 3.13
CA GLU A 192 -9.56 -11.73 4.23
C GLU A 192 -9.92 -10.87 5.45
N GLY A 193 -9.52 -9.60 5.44
CA GLY A 193 -9.69 -8.66 6.53
C GLY A 193 -11.00 -7.87 6.51
N PRO A 194 -11.29 -7.11 7.58
CA PRO A 194 -12.52 -6.35 7.72
C PRO A 194 -12.66 -5.19 6.72
N TYR A 195 -11.55 -4.62 6.25
CA TYR A 195 -11.56 -3.46 5.34
C TYR A 195 -12.11 -3.81 3.95
N ALA A 196 -11.79 -5.01 3.44
CA ALA A 196 -12.36 -5.51 2.18
C ALA A 196 -13.89 -5.69 2.29
N ALA A 197 -14.37 -6.23 3.41
CA ALA A 197 -15.80 -6.39 3.67
C ALA A 197 -16.54 -5.03 3.75
N GLU A 198 -15.85 -3.96 4.14
CA GLU A 198 -16.37 -2.60 4.20
C GLU A 198 -16.24 -1.85 2.86
N GLY A 199 -15.62 -2.46 1.85
CA GLY A 199 -15.41 -1.86 0.54
C GLY A 199 -14.29 -0.81 0.51
N ILE A 200 -13.44 -0.76 1.53
CA ILE A 200 -12.26 0.12 1.59
C ILE A 200 -11.11 -0.58 0.86
N VAL A 201 -10.61 0.01 -0.22
CA VAL A 201 -9.58 -0.56 -1.08
C VAL A 201 -8.20 0.06 -0.83
N CYS A 202 -7.15 -0.56 -1.39
CA CYS A 202 -5.77 -0.10 -1.22
C CYS A 202 -5.58 1.38 -1.59
N GLN A 203 -6.25 1.81 -2.66
CA GLN A 203 -6.20 3.18 -3.19
C GLN A 203 -6.71 4.21 -2.17
N ASP A 204 -7.69 3.87 -1.34
CA ASP A 204 -8.30 4.79 -0.39
C ASP A 204 -7.32 5.28 0.69
N CYS A 205 -6.32 4.46 1.04
CA CYS A 205 -5.27 4.82 1.98
C CYS A 205 -3.98 5.24 1.28
N HIS A 206 -3.47 4.43 0.35
CA HIS A 206 -2.14 4.61 -0.26
C HIS A 206 -2.10 5.64 -1.38
N MET A 207 -3.25 5.98 -1.95
CA MET A 207 -3.41 7.02 -2.97
C MET A 207 -4.31 8.17 -2.47
N SER A 208 -4.49 8.28 -1.16
CA SER A 208 -5.11 9.45 -0.55
C SER A 208 -4.20 10.67 -0.68
N ARG A 209 -4.79 11.86 -0.80
CA ARG A 209 -4.04 13.13 -0.82
C ARG A 209 -3.45 13.49 0.54
N GLU A 210 -4.04 12.98 1.60
CA GLU A 210 -3.57 13.14 2.97
C GLU A 210 -3.34 11.75 3.55
N ALA A 211 -2.10 11.43 3.89
CA ALA A 211 -1.73 10.13 4.44
C ALA A 211 -2.47 9.85 5.77
N GLY A 212 -3.00 8.63 5.90
CA GLY A 212 -3.83 8.23 7.04
C GLY A 212 -5.30 8.66 6.95
N PHE A 213 -5.70 9.41 5.90
CA PHE A 213 -7.09 9.78 5.68
C PHE A 213 -7.75 8.86 4.64
N VAL A 214 -8.89 8.30 5.00
CA VAL A 214 -9.74 7.49 4.12
C VAL A 214 -10.98 8.30 3.76
N GLY A 215 -11.08 8.69 2.49
CA GLY A 215 -12.23 9.47 2.03
C GLY A 215 -12.00 10.11 0.66
N PRO A 216 -13.05 10.68 0.05
CA PRO A 216 -12.96 11.28 -1.26
C PRO A 216 -12.09 12.54 -1.24
N SER A 217 -11.24 12.69 -2.25
CA SER A 217 -10.42 13.86 -2.50
C SER A 217 -10.85 14.55 -3.78
N PRO A 218 -11.76 15.55 -3.74
CA PRO A 218 -12.25 16.24 -4.92
C PRO A 218 -11.13 16.93 -5.68
N GLY A 219 -11.17 16.90 -7.02
CA GLY A 219 -10.13 17.54 -7.83
C GLY A 219 -10.27 17.31 -9.33
N LYS A 220 -9.15 17.58 -10.04
CA LYS A 220 -9.03 17.40 -11.48
C LYS A 220 -7.81 16.54 -11.78
N ALA A 221 -7.92 15.61 -12.74
CA ALA A 221 -6.79 14.80 -13.20
C ALA A 221 -5.84 15.58 -14.13
N ALA A 222 -6.32 16.65 -14.74
CA ALA A 222 -5.54 17.59 -15.55
C ALA A 222 -6.08 19.02 -15.34
N PRO A 223 -5.28 20.09 -15.49
CA PRO A 223 -5.71 21.48 -15.26
C PRO A 223 -7.00 21.85 -16.00
N ASN A 224 -7.12 21.41 -17.24
CA ASN A 224 -8.29 21.66 -18.09
C ASN A 224 -9.33 20.52 -18.06
N GLY A 225 -9.12 19.50 -17.21
CA GLY A 225 -10.03 18.37 -17.05
C GLY A 225 -11.29 18.73 -16.25
N ALA A 226 -12.26 17.84 -16.29
CA ALA A 226 -13.47 17.96 -15.50
C ALA A 226 -13.17 17.85 -13.99
N GLN A 227 -13.93 18.61 -13.18
CA GLN A 227 -13.96 18.42 -11.72
C GLN A 227 -14.58 17.05 -11.41
N ARG A 228 -14.00 16.33 -10.45
CA ARG A 228 -14.46 15.02 -9.96
C ARG A 228 -14.64 15.06 -8.46
N ASP A 229 -15.49 14.19 -7.96
CA ASP A 229 -15.73 14.02 -6.52
C ASP A 229 -14.55 13.32 -5.82
N ASN A 230 -13.82 12.49 -6.57
CA ASN A 230 -12.59 11.86 -6.10
C ASN A 230 -11.52 11.81 -7.21
N ILE A 231 -10.27 12.18 -6.85
CA ILE A 231 -9.06 11.98 -7.64
C ILE A 231 -8.00 11.39 -6.70
N TYR A 232 -7.59 10.16 -6.96
CA TYR A 232 -6.49 9.55 -6.24
C TYR A 232 -5.17 10.28 -6.51
N ALA A 233 -4.37 10.44 -5.46
CA ALA A 233 -3.00 10.93 -5.56
C ALA A 233 -2.09 9.83 -6.10
N MET A 234 -1.06 10.23 -6.85
CA MET A 234 -0.07 9.30 -7.41
C MET A 234 1.18 9.21 -6.51
N THR A 235 1.06 9.51 -5.22
CA THR A 235 2.15 9.44 -4.25
C THR A 235 2.47 8.02 -3.80
N PHE A 236 1.49 7.12 -3.87
CA PHE A 236 1.61 5.72 -3.47
C PHE A 236 2.34 5.59 -2.13
N VAL A 237 1.82 6.30 -1.12
CA VAL A 237 2.48 6.43 0.18
C VAL A 237 2.60 5.07 0.85
N GLY A 238 3.82 4.70 1.20
CA GLY A 238 4.15 3.50 1.97
C GLY A 238 4.96 3.86 3.22
N ALA A 239 5.55 2.85 3.83
CA ALA A 239 6.32 3.00 5.07
C ALA A 239 7.82 3.36 4.84
N ASN A 240 8.26 3.65 3.61
CA ASN A 240 9.64 4.03 3.33
C ASN A 240 9.87 5.52 3.57
N VAL A 241 10.35 5.86 4.77
CA VAL A 241 10.61 7.24 5.20
C VAL A 241 11.90 7.80 4.59
N ALA A 242 12.90 6.96 4.35
CA ALA A 242 14.22 7.42 3.88
C ALA A 242 14.22 7.81 2.39
N GLN A 243 13.49 7.08 1.55
CA GLN A 243 13.57 7.18 0.09
C GLN A 243 12.26 7.60 -0.57
N GLY A 244 11.14 7.43 0.12
CA GLY A 244 9.81 7.83 -0.32
C GLY A 244 9.44 9.24 0.15
N PRO A 245 8.15 9.61 0.06
CA PRO A 245 7.63 10.89 0.54
C PRO A 245 7.61 10.93 2.08
N ALA A 246 8.75 11.25 2.70
CA ALA A 246 9.06 11.08 4.12
C ALA A 246 7.95 11.54 5.09
N ASP A 247 7.45 12.77 4.94
CA ASP A 247 6.43 13.31 5.85
C ASP A 247 5.10 12.57 5.75
N GLN A 248 4.71 12.16 4.54
CA GLN A 248 3.49 11.39 4.32
C GLN A 248 3.66 9.95 4.84
N SER A 249 4.83 9.34 4.63
CA SER A 249 5.17 8.01 5.16
C SER A 249 5.13 7.99 6.69
N LYS A 250 5.68 9.01 7.37
CA LYS A 250 5.57 9.15 8.83
C LYS A 250 4.13 9.26 9.30
N LYS A 251 3.31 10.11 8.67
CA LYS A 251 1.89 10.26 9.01
C LYS A 251 1.12 8.96 8.81
N LEU A 252 1.39 8.22 7.72
CA LEU A 252 0.76 6.93 7.47
C LEU A 252 1.12 5.92 8.57
N LEU A 253 2.39 5.81 8.95
CA LEU A 253 2.86 4.97 10.04
C LEU A 253 2.20 5.34 11.38
N GLN A 254 2.11 6.64 11.68
CA GLN A 254 1.50 7.15 12.91
C GLN A 254 -0.03 6.94 12.97
N SER A 255 -0.69 6.77 11.83
CA SER A 255 -2.11 6.44 11.76
C SER A 255 -2.40 4.94 11.91
N ALA A 256 -1.39 4.08 11.77
CA ALA A 256 -1.57 2.64 11.64
C ALA A 256 -1.87 1.93 12.97
N ALA A 257 -1.30 2.39 14.09
CA ALA A 257 -1.42 1.69 15.38
C ALA A 257 -1.67 2.65 16.55
N THR A 258 -2.15 2.07 17.66
CA THR A 258 -2.15 2.71 18.99
C THR A 258 -1.38 1.84 19.99
N VAL A 259 -0.83 2.48 21.00
CA VAL A 259 -0.21 1.84 22.17
C VAL A 259 -0.93 2.33 23.43
N GLU A 260 -1.39 1.40 24.25
CA GLU A 260 -2.01 1.66 25.53
C GLU A 260 -1.23 0.94 26.62
N MET A 261 -1.15 1.54 27.81
CA MET A 261 -0.43 0.97 28.95
C MET A 261 -1.32 1.00 30.19
N ASP A 262 -1.55 -0.17 30.78
CA ASP A 262 -2.28 -0.34 32.04
C ASP A 262 -1.29 -0.48 33.19
N LEU A 263 -0.77 0.65 33.64
CA LEU A 263 0.14 0.77 34.78
C LEU A 263 -0.43 1.76 35.79
N GLY A 264 -0.53 1.33 37.05
CA GLY A 264 -0.90 2.21 38.14
C GLY A 264 0.13 3.33 38.37
N ASP A 265 -0.35 4.50 38.71
CA ASP A 265 0.48 5.70 38.90
C ASP A 265 1.23 5.78 40.24
N ILE A 266 1.02 4.81 41.14
CA ILE A 266 1.73 4.69 42.41
C ILE A 266 2.44 3.34 42.49
N VAL A 267 3.76 3.38 42.63
CA VAL A 267 4.60 2.19 42.88
C VAL A 267 5.58 2.53 44.01
N ALA A 268 5.44 1.87 45.16
CA ALA A 268 6.29 2.16 46.31
C ALA A 268 7.78 1.85 46.03
N PRO A 269 8.74 2.61 46.58
CA PRO A 269 10.16 2.38 46.39
C PRO A 269 10.55 0.93 46.69
N SER A 270 11.48 0.36 45.92
CA SER A 270 11.94 -1.04 46.01
C SER A 270 10.85 -2.11 45.85
N THR A 271 9.66 -1.72 45.34
CA THR A 271 8.62 -2.67 44.96
C THR A 271 8.53 -2.81 43.43
N THR A 272 7.93 -3.90 42.99
CA THR A 272 7.73 -4.17 41.55
C THR A 272 6.24 -4.17 41.24
N ALA A 273 5.84 -3.40 40.24
CA ALA A 273 4.50 -3.44 39.65
C ALA A 273 4.52 -4.21 38.34
N SER A 274 3.57 -5.11 38.18
CA SER A 274 3.30 -5.75 36.87
C SER A 274 2.30 -4.89 36.11
N PHE A 275 2.51 -4.73 34.82
CA PHE A 275 1.63 -3.94 33.96
C PHE A 275 1.54 -4.53 32.56
N THR A 276 0.52 -4.12 31.81
CA THR A 276 0.27 -4.60 30.45
C THR A 276 0.40 -3.45 29.46
N VAL A 277 1.09 -3.69 28.36
CA VAL A 277 1.11 -2.82 27.17
C VAL A 277 0.31 -3.50 26.08
N THR A 278 -0.66 -2.80 25.52
CA THR A 278 -1.51 -3.29 24.43
C THR A 278 -1.26 -2.45 23.18
N ILE A 279 -0.95 -3.14 22.08
CA ILE A 279 -0.79 -2.55 20.75
C ILE A 279 -1.98 -2.97 19.90
N THR A 280 -2.65 -2.00 19.27
CA THR A 280 -3.78 -2.26 18.39
C THR A 280 -3.45 -1.82 16.97
N ASN A 281 -3.61 -2.69 15.98
CA ASN A 281 -3.63 -2.33 14.57
C ASN A 281 -4.96 -1.61 14.27
N LYS A 282 -4.95 -0.29 14.42
CA LYS A 282 -6.15 0.55 14.30
C LYS A 282 -6.45 0.96 12.85
N GLY A 283 -5.42 1.26 12.07
CA GLY A 283 -5.55 1.98 10.81
C GLY A 283 -5.02 1.25 9.57
N ALA A 284 -4.31 0.12 9.72
CA ALA A 284 -3.86 -0.65 8.57
C ALA A 284 -4.89 -1.72 8.20
N GLY A 285 -5.25 -1.77 6.90
CA GLY A 285 -6.18 -2.75 6.37
C GLY A 285 -5.58 -4.14 6.11
N HIS A 286 -4.35 -4.33 6.50
CA HIS A 286 -3.52 -5.54 6.40
C HIS A 286 -2.76 -5.74 7.71
N TYR A 287 -1.97 -6.80 7.83
CA TYR A 287 -1.18 -7.04 9.03
C TYR A 287 -0.13 -5.94 9.25
N LEU A 288 0.32 -5.76 10.48
CA LEU A 288 1.42 -4.87 10.87
C LEU A 288 2.58 -5.68 11.47
N PRO A 289 3.79 -5.56 10.86
CA PRO A 289 4.09 -4.97 9.56
C PRO A 289 3.60 -5.85 8.39
N THR A 290 3.62 -5.33 7.15
CA THR A 290 3.28 -6.07 5.93
C THR A 290 4.35 -5.87 4.83
N GLY A 291 4.13 -6.44 3.66
CA GLY A 291 5.09 -6.48 2.56
C GLY A 291 6.10 -7.61 2.76
N LEU A 292 7.34 -7.43 2.36
CA LEU A 292 8.46 -8.34 2.66
C LEU A 292 8.87 -8.16 4.12
N THR A 293 8.19 -8.84 5.01
CA THR A 293 8.26 -8.59 6.46
C THR A 293 9.58 -9.06 7.08
N GLU A 294 10.32 -9.95 6.43
CA GLU A 294 11.66 -10.36 6.85
C GLU A 294 12.73 -9.25 6.71
N VAL A 295 12.43 -8.19 5.92
CA VAL A 295 13.33 -7.03 5.82
C VAL A 295 12.82 -5.81 6.60
N ARG A 296 11.56 -5.83 7.06
CA ARG A 296 10.97 -4.74 7.85
C ARG A 296 11.27 -4.94 9.33
N GLU A 297 11.45 -3.86 10.05
CA GLU A 297 11.62 -3.92 11.50
C GLU A 297 10.54 -3.06 12.18
N MET A 298 9.69 -3.73 12.96
CA MET A 298 8.72 -3.12 13.86
C MET A 298 8.91 -3.71 15.25
N TRP A 299 9.06 -2.85 16.25
CA TRP A 299 9.28 -3.31 17.62
C TRP A 299 8.68 -2.37 18.66
N LEU A 300 8.16 -2.95 19.72
CA LEU A 300 7.81 -2.25 20.95
C LEU A 300 9.06 -2.16 21.81
N HIS A 301 9.40 -0.98 22.28
CA HIS A 301 10.45 -0.70 23.25
C HIS A 301 9.83 -0.12 24.51
N VAL A 302 10.11 -0.75 25.66
CA VAL A 302 9.59 -0.36 26.96
C VAL A 302 10.74 -0.03 27.90
N TYR A 303 10.73 1.17 28.48
CA TYR A 303 11.76 1.65 29.39
C TYR A 303 11.18 2.62 30.43
N ALA A 304 11.94 2.92 31.47
CA ALA A 304 11.61 3.95 32.45
C ALA A 304 12.65 5.06 32.46
N GLU A 305 12.18 6.30 32.52
CA GLU A 305 13.01 7.52 32.67
C GLU A 305 12.86 8.05 34.09
N ALA A 306 13.95 8.15 34.84
CA ALA A 306 13.99 8.81 36.13
C ALA A 306 14.14 10.33 35.94
N GLU A 307 13.89 11.13 37.00
CA GLU A 307 13.97 12.59 36.97
C GLU A 307 15.37 13.14 36.64
N ASP A 308 16.41 12.38 36.93
CA ASP A 308 17.79 12.75 36.62
C ASP A 308 18.19 12.40 35.17
N GLY A 309 17.24 11.88 34.37
CA GLY A 309 17.45 11.46 32.98
C GLY A 309 18.03 10.05 32.85
N THR A 310 18.16 9.29 33.94
CA THR A 310 18.59 7.90 33.88
C THR A 310 17.50 7.05 33.23
N VAL A 311 17.89 6.26 32.21
CA VAL A 311 17.01 5.34 31.50
C VAL A 311 17.26 3.92 31.98
N THR A 312 16.18 3.22 32.34
CA THR A 312 16.21 1.81 32.72
C THR A 312 15.41 0.99 31.72
N GLU A 313 16.06 0.07 31.04
CA GLU A 313 15.42 -0.84 30.09
C GLU A 313 14.48 -1.81 30.82
N ILE A 314 13.26 -1.99 30.29
CA ILE A 314 12.26 -2.91 30.82
C ILE A 314 12.06 -4.09 29.88
N GLY A 315 11.97 -3.83 28.56
CA GLY A 315 11.85 -4.91 27.58
C GLY A 315 11.65 -4.44 26.15
N GLU A 316 11.77 -5.39 25.24
CA GLU A 316 11.54 -5.22 23.81
C GLU A 316 10.74 -6.40 23.27
N ARG A 317 9.85 -6.16 22.33
CA ARG A 317 9.20 -7.18 21.50
C ARG A 317 9.24 -6.79 20.03
N ARG A 318 9.66 -7.70 19.17
CA ARG A 318 9.68 -7.54 17.71
C ARG A 318 8.45 -8.16 17.07
N PHE A 319 8.03 -7.57 15.95
CA PHE A 319 6.89 -8.01 15.14
C PHE A 319 7.35 -8.23 13.70
N GLY A 320 6.96 -9.33 13.09
CA GLY A 320 7.32 -9.68 11.72
C GLY A 320 7.12 -11.17 11.46
N THR A 321 7.63 -11.62 10.32
CA THR A 321 7.71 -13.04 9.98
C THR A 321 9.17 -13.51 10.01
N VAL A 322 9.38 -14.75 10.37
CA VAL A 322 10.65 -15.45 10.23
C VAL A 322 10.49 -16.52 9.17
N MET A 323 11.28 -16.44 8.11
CA MET A 323 11.27 -17.42 7.03
C MET A 323 12.27 -18.52 7.33
N LYS A 324 12.01 -19.77 6.82
CA LYS A 324 12.95 -20.88 6.87
C LYS A 324 13.25 -21.46 5.51
N ASP A 325 14.46 -21.97 5.33
CA ASP A 325 14.91 -22.68 4.13
C ASP A 325 14.55 -24.18 4.16
N ALA A 326 14.94 -24.91 3.10
CA ALA A 326 14.67 -26.33 2.96
C ALA A 326 15.42 -27.21 3.98
N GLU A 327 16.54 -26.73 4.51
CA GLU A 327 17.36 -27.38 5.53
C GLU A 327 16.85 -27.08 6.95
N GLY A 328 15.87 -26.15 7.10
CA GLY A 328 15.30 -25.72 8.36
C GLY A 328 16.08 -24.61 9.06
N ASN A 329 17.05 -24.00 8.37
CA ASN A 329 17.72 -22.81 8.91
C ASN A 329 16.78 -21.59 8.87
N HIS A 330 16.83 -20.75 9.89
CA HIS A 330 16.08 -19.51 10.00
C HIS A 330 16.85 -18.44 10.80
N PRO A 331 16.69 -17.13 10.51
CA PRO A 331 15.93 -16.61 9.39
C PRO A 331 16.57 -16.94 8.04
N ALA A 332 15.73 -17.24 7.03
CA ALA A 332 16.17 -17.49 5.67
C ALA A 332 15.87 -16.28 4.78
N GLU A 333 16.72 -16.07 3.77
CA GLU A 333 16.47 -15.08 2.72
C GLU A 333 15.25 -15.49 1.86
N MET A 334 14.46 -14.52 1.38
CA MET A 334 13.23 -14.76 0.64
C MET A 334 13.37 -15.70 -0.56
N TRP A 335 14.51 -15.66 -1.26
CA TRP A 335 14.77 -16.54 -2.42
C TRP A 335 15.20 -17.97 -2.03
N MET A 336 15.47 -18.21 -0.74
CA MET A 336 15.74 -19.53 -0.19
C MET A 336 14.56 -20.08 0.62
N ALA A 337 13.56 -19.24 0.89
CA ALA A 337 12.45 -19.57 1.76
C ALA A 337 11.56 -20.68 1.18
N VAL A 338 11.18 -21.64 2.03
CA VAL A 338 10.19 -22.68 1.70
C VAL A 338 8.94 -22.58 2.54
N ALA A 339 9.00 -21.89 3.70
CA ALA A 339 7.86 -21.67 4.59
C ALA A 339 8.12 -20.52 5.55
N VAL A 340 7.06 -20.04 6.19
CA VAL A 340 7.10 -19.19 7.37
C VAL A 340 7.33 -20.07 8.60
N GLU A 341 8.34 -19.77 9.41
CA GLU A 341 8.62 -20.43 10.68
C GLU A 341 7.81 -19.85 11.82
N SER A 342 7.71 -18.51 11.88
CA SER A 342 6.84 -17.80 12.82
C SER A 342 6.26 -16.53 12.20
N ASP A 343 5.09 -16.14 12.67
CA ASP A 343 4.39 -14.89 12.30
C ASP A 343 3.85 -14.22 13.57
N ASP A 344 4.49 -13.14 13.99
CA ASP A 344 4.17 -12.34 15.18
C ASP A 344 3.52 -10.99 14.81
N ARG A 345 2.99 -10.85 13.60
CA ARG A 345 2.36 -9.63 13.10
C ARG A 345 0.95 -9.43 13.68
N ILE A 346 0.48 -8.21 13.66
CA ILE A 346 -0.82 -7.82 14.25
C ILE A 346 -1.87 -7.68 13.13
N PRO A 347 -2.90 -8.56 13.10
CA PRO A 347 -3.97 -8.48 12.10
C PRO A 347 -4.77 -7.16 12.16
N PRO A 348 -5.49 -6.78 11.08
CA PRO A 348 -6.32 -5.58 11.05
C PRO A 348 -7.36 -5.55 12.17
N ARG A 349 -7.42 -4.45 12.92
CA ARG A 349 -8.31 -4.20 14.07
C ARG A 349 -8.13 -5.14 15.25
N GLU A 350 -7.09 -5.95 15.23
CA GLU A 350 -6.74 -6.80 16.36
C GLU A 350 -5.67 -6.16 17.24
N SER A 351 -5.55 -6.67 18.44
CA SER A 351 -4.61 -6.19 19.46
C SER A 351 -3.74 -7.34 19.97
N VAL A 352 -2.54 -6.98 20.36
CA VAL A 352 -1.63 -7.87 21.08
C VAL A 352 -1.24 -7.20 22.39
N SER A 353 -1.18 -7.98 23.48
CA SER A 353 -0.82 -7.47 24.80
C SER A 353 0.39 -8.20 25.33
N GLU A 354 1.31 -7.45 25.95
CA GLU A 354 2.51 -7.94 26.60
C GLU A 354 2.54 -7.49 28.05
N THR A 355 3.01 -8.36 28.93
CA THR A 355 3.15 -8.08 30.35
C THR A 355 4.60 -7.80 30.70
N TYR A 356 4.82 -6.67 31.36
CA TYR A 356 6.12 -6.20 31.81
C TYR A 356 6.11 -5.98 33.33
N ALA A 357 7.29 -5.77 33.91
CA ALA A 357 7.46 -5.45 35.31
C ALA A 357 8.34 -4.21 35.46
N PHE A 358 7.85 -3.22 36.18
CA PHE A 358 8.59 -2.02 36.56
C PHE A 358 8.90 -2.04 38.05
N ALA A 359 10.16 -1.79 38.40
CA ALA A 359 10.61 -1.61 39.76
C ALA A 359 10.93 -0.13 40.01
N MET A 360 10.24 0.50 40.96
CA MET A 360 10.56 1.87 41.38
C MET A 360 11.94 1.90 42.05
N PRO A 361 12.89 2.72 41.59
CA PRO A 361 14.18 2.87 42.27
C PRO A 361 14.01 3.31 43.71
N ALA A 362 14.92 2.88 44.58
CA ALA A 362 14.79 3.12 46.05
C ALA A 362 14.80 4.58 46.43
N ASP A 363 15.55 5.40 45.69
CA ASP A 363 15.76 6.82 45.96
C ASP A 363 14.95 7.74 45.02
N ALA A 364 14.11 7.19 44.13
CA ALA A 364 13.29 7.98 43.22
C ALA A 364 11.93 8.29 43.83
N GLU A 365 11.51 9.53 43.74
CA GLU A 365 10.14 9.98 44.09
C GLU A 365 9.20 9.86 42.89
N ARG A 366 9.75 9.91 41.67
CA ARG A 366 9.03 9.82 40.39
C ARG A 366 9.86 9.12 39.32
N ALA A 367 9.17 8.43 38.42
CA ALA A 367 9.72 7.96 37.16
C ALA A 367 8.61 8.07 36.08
N THR A 368 8.98 8.04 34.81
CA THR A 368 8.02 7.91 33.69
C THR A 368 8.28 6.59 33.00
N VAL A 369 7.30 5.69 32.99
CA VAL A 369 7.36 4.48 32.17
C VAL A 369 6.88 4.81 30.78
N VAL A 370 7.64 4.40 29.79
CA VAL A 370 7.43 4.71 28.36
C VAL A 370 7.37 3.42 27.56
N ALA A 371 6.35 3.31 26.74
CA ALA A 371 6.21 2.23 25.76
C ALA A 371 6.10 2.87 24.36
N VAL A 372 7.04 2.57 23.47
CA VAL A 372 7.12 3.15 22.11
C VAL A 372 7.10 2.04 21.08
N LEU A 373 6.13 2.10 20.17
CA LEU A 373 6.12 1.26 18.98
C LEU A 373 6.91 1.97 17.87
N ASN A 374 8.00 1.35 17.47
CA ASN A 374 8.94 1.85 16.48
C ASN A 374 8.86 1.08 15.17
N TYR A 375 9.22 1.76 14.08
CA TYR A 375 9.34 1.16 12.76
C TYR A 375 10.56 1.72 12.02
N ARG A 376 11.22 0.86 11.25
CA ARG A 376 12.15 1.25 10.19
C ARG A 376 12.04 0.30 8.99
N SER A 377 12.36 0.83 7.81
CA SER A 377 12.08 0.17 6.53
C SER A 377 12.90 -1.10 6.30
N ILE A 378 14.10 -1.16 6.88
CA ILE A 378 15.09 -2.24 6.71
C ILE A 378 15.97 -2.37 7.95
N SER A 379 16.78 -3.43 8.04
CA SER A 379 17.81 -3.54 9.08
C SER A 379 18.95 -2.55 8.84
N ASP A 380 19.70 -2.21 9.91
CA ASP A 380 20.88 -1.34 9.80
C ASP A 380 21.98 -1.97 8.92
N GLU A 381 22.12 -3.30 8.96
CA GLU A 381 23.05 -4.02 8.10
C GLU A 381 22.73 -3.82 6.62
N LEU A 382 21.45 -3.99 6.25
CA LEU A 382 21.02 -3.79 4.87
C LEU A 382 21.13 -2.34 4.45
N ALA A 383 20.82 -1.39 5.33
CA ALA A 383 20.99 0.04 5.07
C ALA A 383 22.46 0.40 4.79
N GLN A 384 23.38 -0.11 5.59
CA GLN A 384 24.83 0.07 5.40
C GLN A 384 25.28 -0.53 4.06
N LYS A 385 24.82 -1.74 3.73
CA LYS A 385 25.12 -2.42 2.46
C LYS A 385 24.60 -1.67 1.25
N ALA A 386 23.40 -1.10 1.35
CA ALA A 386 22.77 -0.30 0.30
C ALA A 386 23.28 1.16 0.25
N GLY A 387 23.96 1.64 1.28
CA GLY A 387 24.44 3.02 1.37
C GLY A 387 23.34 4.06 1.54
N VAL A 388 22.28 3.73 2.28
CA VAL A 388 21.12 4.59 2.51
C VAL A 388 20.95 4.94 3.98
N GLU A 389 20.23 6.03 4.26
CA GLU A 389 19.75 6.34 5.61
C GLU A 389 18.65 5.34 6.03
N ASN A 390 18.54 5.10 7.34
CA ASN A 390 17.56 4.17 7.90
C ASN A 390 16.89 4.76 9.17
N PRO A 391 16.10 5.83 9.02
CA PRO A 391 15.52 6.51 10.17
C PRO A 391 14.49 5.62 10.88
N VAL A 392 14.54 5.63 12.21
CA VAL A 392 13.49 5.07 13.05
C VAL A 392 12.33 6.06 13.10
N THR A 393 11.13 5.53 12.95
CA THR A 393 9.88 6.29 13.09
C THR A 393 9.09 5.77 14.28
N GLU A 394 8.82 6.64 15.25
CA GLU A 394 7.82 6.36 16.28
C GLU A 394 6.43 6.32 15.63
N MET A 395 5.79 5.15 15.70
CA MET A 395 4.42 4.96 15.19
C MET A 395 3.38 5.38 16.21
N ALA A 396 3.57 4.98 17.47
CA ALA A 396 2.69 5.30 18.58
C ALA A 396 3.45 5.13 19.90
N SER A 397 3.02 5.82 20.95
CA SER A 397 3.59 5.65 22.29
C SER A 397 2.57 5.84 23.39
N ALA A 398 2.86 5.25 24.55
CA ALA A 398 2.17 5.52 25.81
C ALA A 398 3.20 5.91 26.87
N ARG A 399 2.85 6.90 27.70
CA ARG A 399 3.71 7.39 28.77
C ARG A 399 2.89 7.49 30.06
N THR A 400 3.36 6.88 31.13
CA THR A 400 2.69 6.92 32.43
C THR A 400 3.67 7.42 33.47
N PRO A 401 3.42 8.60 34.08
CA PRO A 401 4.17 9.04 35.25
C PRO A 401 3.81 8.13 36.45
N VAL A 402 4.82 7.69 37.18
CA VAL A 402 4.70 6.79 38.32
C VAL A 402 5.37 7.46 39.52
N PHE A 403 4.69 7.46 40.65
CA PHE A 403 5.12 8.13 41.87
C PHE A 403 5.40 7.11 42.98
N ALA A 404 6.36 7.40 43.82
CA ALA A 404 6.72 6.58 44.96
C ALA A 404 5.64 6.51 46.06
N SER A 405 4.79 7.55 46.15
CA SER A 405 3.71 7.66 47.12
C SER A 405 2.65 8.68 46.67
N GLU A 406 1.50 8.71 47.37
CA GLU A 406 0.47 9.71 47.17
C GLU A 406 0.96 11.14 47.55
N GLU A 407 1.90 11.27 48.48
CA GLU A 407 2.52 12.54 48.86
C GLU A 407 3.39 13.07 47.72
N ALA A 408 4.23 12.21 47.11
CA ALA A 408 5.06 12.56 45.94
C ALA A 408 4.19 13.01 44.75
N LYS A 409 3.08 12.33 44.48
CA LYS A 409 2.12 12.71 43.46
C LYS A 409 1.47 14.07 43.69
N LYS A 410 1.11 14.41 44.95
CA LYS A 410 0.51 15.69 45.27
C LYS A 410 1.48 16.86 45.22
N GLY A 411 2.78 16.63 45.34
CA GLY A 411 3.84 17.61 45.24
C GLY A 411 4.13 18.09 43.81
N GLU A 412 3.62 17.42 42.80
CA GLU A 412 3.82 17.79 41.41
C GLU A 412 3.03 19.07 41.07
N PRO A 413 3.68 20.12 40.52
CA PRO A 413 2.94 21.22 39.93
C PRO A 413 2.08 20.68 38.80
N ALA A 414 0.80 21.05 38.76
CA ALA A 414 -0.10 20.62 37.70
C ALA A 414 0.60 20.79 36.34
N SER A 415 0.98 19.67 35.71
CA SER A 415 1.57 19.69 34.37
C SER A 415 0.55 20.38 33.47
N GLU A 416 0.95 21.45 32.78
CA GLU A 416 0.23 21.87 31.59
C GLU A 416 0.20 20.65 30.64
N ASP A 417 -0.98 20.12 30.48
CA ASP A 417 -1.27 18.96 29.63
C ASP A 417 -0.78 19.30 28.21
N THR A 418 0.49 18.97 27.91
CA THR A 418 1.01 18.96 26.54
C THR A 418 0.53 17.67 25.88
N ALA A 419 -0.78 17.42 25.96
CA ALA A 419 -1.42 16.56 25.01
C ALA A 419 -1.19 17.23 23.66
N THR A 420 -0.34 16.65 22.84
CA THR A 420 -0.33 16.93 21.40
C THR A 420 -1.79 16.82 20.97
N PRO A 421 -2.43 17.91 20.49
CA PRO A 421 -3.83 17.83 20.11
C PRO A 421 -3.95 16.68 19.14
N ALA A 422 -4.73 15.67 19.49
CA ALA A 422 -5.21 14.70 18.54
C ALA A 422 -5.74 15.50 17.35
N PRO A 423 -5.44 15.12 16.09
CA PRO A 423 -5.96 15.82 14.93
C PRO A 423 -7.46 15.99 15.16
N GLU A 424 -7.90 17.24 15.17
CA GLU A 424 -9.28 17.62 15.43
C GLU A 424 -10.16 16.72 14.54
N SER A 425 -10.89 15.81 15.16
CA SER A 425 -11.82 14.93 14.46
C SER A 425 -12.72 15.86 13.65
N ALA A 426 -12.75 15.67 12.36
CA ALA A 426 -13.66 16.37 11.45
C ALA A 426 -15.02 16.43 12.17
N SER A 427 -15.50 17.64 12.42
CA SER A 427 -16.71 17.92 13.20
C SER A 427 -17.79 16.93 12.80
N GLU A 428 -18.25 16.10 13.73
CA GLU A 428 -19.41 15.24 13.52
C GLU A 428 -20.53 16.12 12.95
N VAL A 429 -20.90 15.88 11.71
CA VAL A 429 -22.04 16.58 11.12
C VAL A 429 -23.24 16.20 11.99
N PRO A 430 -23.85 17.18 12.69
CA PRO A 430 -24.87 16.86 13.65
C PRO A 430 -25.96 16.03 12.95
N TRP A 431 -26.31 14.88 13.50
CA TRP A 431 -27.28 13.91 12.93
C TRP A 431 -28.59 14.57 12.49
N TRP A 432 -28.99 15.68 13.09
CA TRP A 432 -30.19 16.43 12.71
C TRP A 432 -30.03 17.14 11.35
N LEU A 433 -28.81 17.45 10.85
CA LEU A 433 -28.57 17.96 9.51
C LEU A 433 -28.77 16.86 8.46
N ILE A 434 -28.43 15.62 8.77
CA ILE A 434 -28.68 14.45 7.92
C ILE A 434 -30.18 14.19 7.81
N VAL A 435 -30.90 14.27 8.94
CA VAL A 435 -32.36 14.12 8.96
C VAL A 435 -33.08 15.27 8.24
N ALA A 436 -32.60 16.50 8.36
CA ALA A 436 -33.14 17.66 7.65
C ALA A 436 -32.92 17.53 6.12
N GLY A 437 -31.77 17.04 5.69
CA GLY A 437 -31.47 16.77 4.27
C GLY A 437 -32.41 15.71 3.66
N ALA A 438 -32.66 14.62 4.40
CA ALA A 438 -33.56 13.55 3.97
C ALA A 438 -35.03 14.02 3.88
N LEU A 439 -35.48 14.89 4.80
CA LEU A 439 -36.82 15.47 4.76
C LEU A 439 -37.02 16.44 3.58
N VAL A 440 -36.01 17.24 3.27
CA VAL A 440 -36.07 18.15 2.10
C VAL A 440 -36.08 17.37 0.78
N ALA A 441 -35.25 16.32 0.65
CA ALA A 441 -35.25 15.44 -0.52
C ALA A 441 -36.59 14.70 -0.70
N GLY A 442 -37.20 14.22 0.40
CA GLY A 442 -38.53 13.62 0.38
C GLY A 442 -39.65 14.57 -0.05
N LEU A 443 -39.61 15.85 0.39
CA LEU A 443 -40.57 16.86 0.00
C LEU A 443 -40.44 17.28 -1.48
N VAL A 444 -39.21 17.36 -1.98
CA VAL A 444 -38.95 17.65 -3.41
C VAL A 444 -39.46 16.51 -4.30
N ALA A 445 -39.23 15.25 -3.90
CA ALA A 445 -39.73 14.08 -4.62
C ALA A 445 -41.28 14.02 -4.63
N LEU A 446 -41.93 14.32 -3.51
CA LEU A 446 -43.37 14.40 -3.40
C LEU A 446 -43.96 15.54 -4.25
N TYR A 447 -43.30 16.68 -4.30
CA TYR A 447 -43.70 17.83 -5.16
C TYR A 447 -43.57 17.47 -6.64
N ALA A 448 -42.49 16.83 -7.05
CA ALA A 448 -42.29 16.37 -8.42
C ALA A 448 -43.36 15.34 -8.85
N VAL A 449 -43.66 14.36 -8.02
CA VAL A 449 -44.72 13.35 -8.31
C VAL A 449 -46.10 14.01 -8.42
N ARG A 450 -46.38 15.06 -7.64
CA ARG A 450 -47.67 15.75 -7.66
C ARG A 450 -47.83 16.61 -8.91
N THR A 451 -46.74 17.24 -9.40
CA THR A 451 -46.78 18.05 -10.62
C THR A 451 -46.86 17.23 -11.92
N PHE A 452 -46.34 15.97 -11.90
CA PHE A 452 -46.50 15.07 -13.05
C PHE A 452 -47.90 14.43 -13.14
N ARG A 453 -48.66 14.29 -12.03
CA ARG A 453 -50.00 13.73 -12.00
C ARG A 453 -51.11 14.74 -12.43
N THR A 454 -50.81 16.02 -12.51
CA THR A 454 -51.80 17.05 -12.94
C THR A 454 -51.66 17.45 -14.41
N LYS A 455 -50.77 16.77 -15.17
CA LYS A 455 -50.60 17.01 -16.62
C LYS A 455 -50.80 15.76 -17.48
N ALA A 456 -51.46 14.72 -16.94
CA ALA A 456 -51.93 13.55 -17.69
C ALA A 456 -53.47 13.52 -17.77
#